data_e433c8039f3bc5348564cbfd351f2256
#
_entry.id   e433c8039f3bc5348564cbfd351f2256
#
_cell.length_a   1.000
_cell.length_b   1.000
_cell.length_c   1.000
_cell.angle_alpha   90.00
_cell.angle_beta   90.00
_cell.angle_gamma   90.00
#
_symmetry.space_group_name_H-M   'P 1'
#
loop_
_entity.id
_entity.type
_entity.pdbx_description
1 polymer ?
#
loop_
_entity_poly.entity_id
_entity_poly.type
_entity_poly.pdbx_seq_one_letter_code
_entity_poly.pdbx_strand_id
1 'polypeptide(L)'
;MLKSLYLRNWPILPKILLTSFIGVCIILTVTFAVFIPHIESRIMAGKKDATRQAVEVAFGVLTHYQSLAESRELSTEDAQERAKQAINGLRYSSREYFWINDTHPRMVMHPTAPKLNGTDLSDFADPNGTLLFKEFVNVTNAYGAGFVDYMWPKPGEKDPVAKLSYVKSFKPWGWIVGSGIYLDDVQAEILTLRNLAIAGGIFFALLTMALAWWIGNSLTKRLEKVINGLKDVAQGKGDVDLRKRIAITSIDEIGALSTEFNALMESISDLTTFRKVIEEDDVMEDVYSRLYDVFTEDLKLQSPVIFEVDDIHKRMKPVYPLTLNENDQVCNQEIMDNCNLCKAKRTGHGISSFDFPKICKQFIDHGGSNHVCIPMTIGGATIGVVQFNFSGEEDSETRRHIADQIDKASQYIKEALPVIESKRLTATLRESALCDPLTGLHNRRFLQESATNICSAAMRRNKTIGLLMCDLDYFKQVNDTHGHDAGDLILVETSKILKKSVRDSDLIFRFGGEEFFIMLVDVEPGEALTVAEKMCRTFEDHQFTLDTGERITKTISIGVSEFPGDDESLWRGLKYADVALYQAKDTGRNQAVRFTKDMWKDDQY
;
A
#
# COMPACT_ATOMS: atom_id res chain seq x y z
N MET A 1 31.71 2.91 -5.97
CA MET A 1 32.27 2.82 -4.63
C MET A 1 31.89 3.95 -3.67
N LEU A 2 31.70 5.20 -4.08
CA LEU A 2 31.34 6.32 -3.17
C LEU A 2 29.92 6.32 -2.61
N LYS A 3 28.95 5.61 -3.22
CA LYS A 3 27.55 5.53 -2.72
C LYS A 3 27.37 4.67 -1.46
N SER A 4 28.34 3.84 -1.11
CA SER A 4 28.28 2.98 0.10
C SER A 4 28.73 3.70 1.37
N LEU A 5 29.34 4.87 1.28
CA LEU A 5 29.80 5.67 2.41
C LEU A 5 28.70 6.51 3.09
N TYR A 6 27.56 6.71 2.42
CA TYR A 6 26.46 7.42 3.05
C TYR A 6 25.69 6.48 3.99
N LEU A 7 25.70 6.76 5.27
CA LEU A 7 24.92 6.07 6.32
C LEU A 7 23.45 5.79 5.91
N ARG A 8 22.90 6.65 5.08
CA ARG A 8 21.53 6.51 4.55
C ARG A 8 21.31 5.18 3.81
N ASN A 9 22.35 4.65 3.16
CA ASN A 9 22.25 3.44 2.31
C ASN A 9 22.65 2.14 3.04
N TRP A 10 23.01 2.23 4.32
CA TRP A 10 23.37 1.05 5.09
C TRP A 10 22.13 0.25 5.51
N PRO A 11 22.23 -1.09 5.66
CA PRO A 11 21.21 -1.89 6.31
C PRO A 11 20.93 -1.40 7.74
N ILE A 12 19.76 -1.75 8.27
CA ILE A 12 19.31 -1.26 9.59
C ILE A 12 20.23 -1.75 10.71
N LEU A 13 20.61 -3.03 10.71
CA LEU A 13 21.45 -3.63 11.74
C LEU A 13 22.82 -2.93 11.89
N PRO A 14 23.61 -2.69 10.84
CA PRO A 14 24.86 -1.92 10.96
C PRO A 14 24.66 -0.49 11.46
N LYS A 15 23.54 0.17 11.13
CA LYS A 15 23.24 1.51 11.66
C LYS A 15 23.04 1.48 13.18
N ILE A 16 22.23 0.55 13.68
CA ILE A 16 21.98 0.38 15.11
C ILE A 16 23.29 0.08 15.86
N LEU A 17 24.09 -0.84 15.34
CA LEU A 17 25.37 -1.18 15.94
C LEU A 17 26.35 -0.02 15.96
N LEU A 18 26.45 0.76 14.88
CA LEU A 18 27.31 1.94 14.81
C LEU A 18 26.89 3.03 15.79
N THR A 19 25.58 3.33 15.86
CA THR A 19 25.09 4.36 16.81
C THR A 19 25.29 3.93 18.25
N SER A 20 25.07 2.67 18.58
CA SER A 20 25.35 2.11 19.91
C SER A 20 26.85 2.14 20.23
N PHE A 21 27.69 1.79 19.27
CA PHE A 21 29.14 1.85 19.43
C PHE A 21 29.64 3.28 19.70
N ILE A 22 29.18 4.26 18.93
CA ILE A 22 29.52 5.68 19.16
C ILE A 22 29.07 6.13 20.54
N GLY A 23 27.88 5.77 20.97
CA GLY A 23 27.36 6.08 22.31
C GLY A 23 28.24 5.50 23.41
N VAL A 24 28.65 4.24 23.30
CA VAL A 24 29.58 3.60 24.23
C VAL A 24 30.95 4.31 24.25
N CYS A 25 31.50 4.65 23.09
CA CYS A 25 32.76 5.38 23.00
C CYS A 25 32.71 6.74 23.71
N ILE A 26 31.61 7.49 23.51
CA ILE A 26 31.43 8.79 24.20
C ILE A 26 31.37 8.60 25.71
N ILE A 27 30.59 7.65 26.21
CA ILE A 27 30.46 7.38 27.65
C ILE A 27 31.83 6.98 28.24
N LEU A 28 32.53 6.07 27.60
CA LEU A 28 33.86 5.66 28.07
C LEU A 28 34.84 6.85 28.06
N THR A 29 34.85 7.66 27.00
CA THR A 29 35.70 8.84 26.91
C THR A 29 35.43 9.81 28.06
N VAL A 30 34.17 10.12 28.34
CA VAL A 30 33.78 11.00 29.44
C VAL A 30 34.17 10.39 30.79
N THR A 31 33.97 9.08 30.97
CA THR A 31 34.37 8.39 32.22
C THR A 31 35.88 8.49 32.46
N PHE A 32 36.70 8.17 31.47
CA PHE A 32 38.13 8.15 31.62
C PHE A 32 38.80 9.53 31.57
N ALA A 33 38.30 10.45 30.75
CA ALA A 33 38.91 11.77 30.58
C ALA A 33 38.42 12.80 31.62
N VAL A 34 37.25 12.62 32.21
CA VAL A 34 36.66 13.61 33.12
C VAL A 34 36.43 13.04 34.52
N PHE A 35 35.67 11.92 34.61
CA PHE A 35 35.24 11.42 35.93
C PHE A 35 36.41 10.83 36.74
N ILE A 36 37.23 9.97 36.17
CA ILE A 36 38.32 9.35 36.90
C ILE A 36 39.32 10.39 37.42
N PRO A 37 39.86 11.33 36.60
CA PRO A 37 40.78 12.37 37.11
C PRO A 37 40.12 13.27 38.19
N HIS A 38 38.82 13.55 38.06
CA HIS A 38 38.13 14.32 39.07
C HIS A 38 38.02 13.58 40.41
N ILE A 39 37.72 12.27 40.38
CA ILE A 39 37.67 11.43 41.59
C ILE A 39 39.07 11.33 42.23
N GLU A 40 40.12 11.08 41.42
CA GLU A 40 41.50 11.05 41.89
C GLU A 40 41.89 12.35 42.61
N SER A 41 41.59 13.49 42.02
CA SER A 41 41.81 14.80 42.61
C SER A 41 41.02 14.99 43.93
N ARG A 42 39.77 14.53 43.98
CA ARG A 42 38.96 14.61 45.20
C ARG A 42 39.49 13.70 46.32
N ILE A 43 39.89 12.47 46.02
CA ILE A 43 40.47 11.54 46.98
C ILE A 43 41.75 12.16 47.58
N MET A 44 42.64 12.66 46.72
CA MET A 44 43.86 13.32 47.16
C MET A 44 43.58 14.55 48.04
N ALA A 45 42.68 15.41 47.63
CA ALA A 45 42.28 16.57 48.42
C ALA A 45 41.69 16.17 49.78
N GLY A 46 40.81 15.15 49.80
CA GLY A 46 40.28 14.61 51.05
C GLY A 46 41.33 14.04 52.00
N LYS A 47 42.31 13.29 51.47
CA LYS A 47 43.41 12.75 52.27
C LYS A 47 44.31 13.87 52.83
N LYS A 48 44.64 14.91 52.04
CA LYS A 48 45.35 16.11 52.49
C LYS A 48 44.62 16.81 53.63
N ASP A 49 43.30 17.03 53.46
CA ASP A 49 42.50 17.68 54.46
C ASP A 49 42.40 16.89 55.76
N ALA A 50 42.23 15.57 55.69
CA ALA A 50 42.25 14.67 56.83
C ALA A 50 43.60 14.72 57.57
N THR A 51 44.72 14.74 56.86
CA THR A 51 46.06 14.85 57.42
C THR A 51 46.26 16.19 58.12
N ARG A 52 45.79 17.30 57.50
CA ARG A 52 45.83 18.63 58.12
C ARG A 52 45.00 18.66 59.42
N GLN A 53 43.79 18.14 59.40
CA GLN A 53 42.91 18.10 60.58
C GLN A 53 43.52 17.25 61.70
N ALA A 54 44.18 16.12 61.39
CA ALA A 54 44.83 15.29 62.35
C ALA A 54 45.99 16.05 63.07
N VAL A 55 46.79 16.79 62.28
CA VAL A 55 47.87 17.62 62.87
C VAL A 55 47.29 18.76 63.69
N GLU A 56 46.17 19.36 63.33
CA GLU A 56 45.50 20.37 64.17
C GLU A 56 45.04 19.81 65.53
N VAL A 57 44.55 18.54 65.53
CA VAL A 57 44.20 17.85 66.78
C VAL A 57 45.43 17.67 67.65
N ALA A 58 46.55 17.18 67.08
CA ALA A 58 47.85 17.02 67.83
C ALA A 58 48.39 18.37 68.31
N PHE A 59 48.21 19.45 67.52
CA PHE A 59 48.52 20.81 67.90
C PHE A 59 47.70 21.28 69.10
N GLY A 60 46.38 20.94 69.16
CA GLY A 60 45.51 21.19 70.29
C GLY A 60 46.01 20.54 71.57
N VAL A 61 46.57 19.31 71.45
CA VAL A 61 47.19 18.65 72.61
C VAL A 61 48.45 19.44 73.12
N LEU A 62 49.31 19.92 72.22
CA LEU A 62 50.43 20.78 72.59
C LEU A 62 49.93 22.08 73.28
N THR A 63 48.90 22.71 72.76
CA THR A 63 48.32 23.93 73.31
C THR A 63 47.78 23.70 74.71
N HIS A 64 47.10 22.56 74.94
CA HIS A 64 46.60 22.19 76.26
C HIS A 64 47.68 22.08 77.29
N TYR A 65 48.77 21.33 77.01
CA TYR A 65 49.85 21.20 77.92
C TYR A 65 50.65 22.52 78.14
N GLN A 66 50.73 23.35 77.13
CA GLN A 66 51.30 24.68 77.26
C GLN A 66 50.47 25.54 78.26
N SER A 67 49.10 25.49 78.16
CA SER A 67 48.30 26.23 79.10
C SER A 67 48.44 25.77 80.54
N LEU A 68 48.66 24.46 80.79
CA LEU A 68 48.99 23.93 82.13
C LEU A 68 50.37 24.40 82.64
N ALA A 69 51.34 24.59 81.76
CA ALA A 69 52.60 25.18 82.12
C ALA A 69 52.46 26.69 82.40
N GLU A 70 51.69 27.44 81.66
CA GLU A 70 51.45 28.85 81.87
C GLU A 70 50.64 29.12 83.15
N SER A 71 49.68 28.25 83.53
CA SER A 71 48.96 28.31 84.79
C SER A 71 49.79 27.85 86.01
N ARG A 72 51.00 27.36 85.80
CA ARG A 72 51.91 26.81 86.83
C ARG A 72 51.35 25.54 87.48
N GLU A 73 50.45 24.83 86.84
CA GLU A 73 50.00 23.53 87.30
C GLU A 73 51.02 22.43 87.00
N LEU A 74 51.86 22.63 85.96
CA LEU A 74 52.99 21.78 85.60
C LEU A 74 54.26 22.64 85.41
N SER A 75 55.41 22.05 85.60
CA SER A 75 56.64 22.66 85.07
C SER A 75 56.65 22.60 83.55
N THR A 76 57.41 23.48 82.88
CA THR A 76 57.53 23.44 81.41
C THR A 76 58.07 22.11 80.92
N GLU A 77 59.01 21.57 81.64
CA GLU A 77 59.65 20.26 81.35
C GLU A 77 58.62 19.11 81.45
N ASP A 78 57.82 19.10 82.56
CA ASP A 78 56.76 18.10 82.75
C ASP A 78 55.68 18.22 81.71
N ALA A 79 55.29 19.42 81.38
CA ALA A 79 54.28 19.69 80.35
C ALA A 79 54.77 19.20 78.97
N GLN A 80 55.97 19.46 78.58
CA GLN A 80 56.59 18.97 77.36
C GLN A 80 56.67 17.44 77.33
N GLU A 81 57.11 16.81 78.45
CA GLU A 81 57.20 15.37 78.52
C GLU A 81 55.81 14.68 78.40
N ARG A 82 54.83 15.17 79.11
CA ARG A 82 53.45 14.66 79.01
C ARG A 82 52.85 14.88 77.61
N ALA A 83 53.09 16.03 77.00
CA ALA A 83 52.70 16.30 75.62
C ALA A 83 53.32 15.32 74.61
N LYS A 84 54.64 15.05 74.74
CA LYS A 84 55.31 14.04 73.90
C LYS A 84 54.72 12.66 74.10
N GLN A 85 54.47 12.23 75.33
CA GLN A 85 53.88 10.93 75.64
C GLN A 85 52.42 10.85 75.05
N ALA A 86 51.62 11.86 75.19
CA ALA A 86 50.29 11.91 74.63
C ALA A 86 50.32 11.78 73.08
N ILE A 87 51.14 12.57 72.40
CA ILE A 87 51.27 12.55 70.95
C ILE A 87 51.95 11.26 70.47
N ASN A 88 52.88 10.71 71.18
CA ASN A 88 53.50 9.43 70.82
C ASN A 88 52.49 8.27 70.73
N GLY A 89 51.43 8.31 71.54
CA GLY A 89 50.34 7.32 71.50
C GLY A 89 49.28 7.56 70.46
N LEU A 90 49.21 8.76 69.91
CA LEU A 90 48.18 9.09 68.94
C LEU A 90 48.35 8.33 67.59
N ARG A 91 47.31 7.77 67.10
CA ARG A 91 47.21 7.16 65.74
C ARG A 91 45.94 7.56 65.11
N TYR A 92 45.93 7.70 63.78
CA TYR A 92 44.76 7.85 62.95
C TYR A 92 44.87 7.00 61.69
N SER A 93 43.81 6.74 60.99
CA SER A 93 43.84 5.91 59.79
C SER A 93 44.63 4.63 59.89
N SER A 94 44.51 3.88 60.99
CA SER A 94 45.13 2.57 61.29
C SER A 94 46.64 2.54 61.51
N ARG A 95 47.46 3.30 60.82
CA ARG A 95 48.91 3.21 60.87
C ARG A 95 49.65 4.55 60.95
N GLU A 96 48.89 5.65 60.65
CA GLU A 96 49.47 6.98 60.61
C GLU A 96 49.81 7.48 62.04
N TYR A 97 50.92 8.19 62.14
CA TYR A 97 51.48 8.62 63.39
C TYR A 97 51.88 10.09 63.33
N PHE A 98 52.16 10.68 64.48
CA PHE A 98 52.71 12.02 64.63
C PHE A 98 54.17 11.95 65.09
N TRP A 99 54.95 12.91 64.64
CA TRP A 99 56.31 13.15 65.19
C TRP A 99 56.46 14.61 65.59
N ILE A 100 57.47 14.88 66.39
CA ILE A 100 57.82 16.21 66.78
C ILE A 100 59.31 16.39 66.52
N ASN A 101 59.67 17.46 65.81
CA ASN A 101 61.09 17.95 65.73
C ASN A 101 61.09 19.42 66.14
N ASP A 102 62.27 19.96 66.51
CA ASP A 102 62.41 21.37 66.79
C ASP A 102 62.82 22.20 65.56
N THR A 103 62.95 23.51 65.71
CA THR A 103 63.34 24.44 64.65
C THR A 103 64.82 24.36 64.25
N HIS A 104 65.68 23.59 64.96
CA HIS A 104 67.04 23.28 64.63
C HIS A 104 67.20 21.85 64.05
N PRO A 105 66.34 21.42 63.21
CA PRO A 105 65.92 20.10 62.80
C PRO A 105 66.37 18.91 63.69
N ARG A 106 66.26 19.03 64.99
CA ARG A 106 66.50 17.94 65.91
C ARG A 106 65.24 17.17 66.21
N MET A 107 65.27 15.85 66.16
CA MET A 107 64.12 15.03 66.50
C MET A 107 63.83 15.11 68.00
N VAL A 108 62.62 15.60 68.35
CA VAL A 108 62.12 15.61 69.70
C VAL A 108 61.44 14.30 70.07
N MET A 109 60.60 13.77 69.18
CA MET A 109 59.93 12.50 69.40
C MET A 109 59.49 11.91 68.03
N HIS A 110 59.80 10.64 67.82
CA HIS A 110 59.37 9.87 66.68
C HIS A 110 58.93 8.46 67.10
N PRO A 111 57.64 8.11 66.98
CA PRO A 111 57.11 6.88 67.59
C PRO A 111 57.56 5.59 66.87
N THR A 112 57.87 5.61 65.59
CA THR A 112 58.29 4.44 64.81
C THR A 112 59.78 4.39 64.54
N ALA A 113 60.52 5.49 64.84
CA ALA A 113 61.94 5.58 64.71
C ALA A 113 62.58 6.24 65.99
N PRO A 114 62.40 5.64 67.21
CA PRO A 114 62.83 6.25 68.46
C PRO A 114 64.37 6.51 68.54
N LYS A 115 65.11 5.81 67.71
CA LYS A 115 66.59 5.99 67.60
C LYS A 115 67.00 7.37 67.09
N LEU A 116 66.04 8.08 66.43
CA LEU A 116 66.30 9.45 65.96
C LEU A 116 66.07 10.50 67.03
N ASN A 117 65.41 10.16 68.13
CA ASN A 117 65.12 11.12 69.19
C ASN A 117 66.40 11.72 69.77
N GLY A 118 66.44 13.03 69.82
CA GLY A 118 67.65 13.77 70.29
C GLY A 118 68.71 13.99 69.23
N THR A 119 68.66 13.38 68.07
CA THR A 119 69.64 13.55 67.01
C THR A 119 69.37 14.79 66.16
N ASP A 120 70.49 15.42 65.73
CA ASP A 120 70.43 16.47 64.72
C ASP A 120 70.21 15.85 63.33
N LEU A 121 69.17 16.29 62.67
CA LEU A 121 68.76 15.77 61.38
C LEU A 121 68.92 16.81 60.25
N SER A 122 69.75 17.85 60.52
CA SER A 122 69.99 18.91 59.51
C SER A 122 70.51 18.39 58.18
N ASP A 123 71.30 17.37 58.18
CA ASP A 123 71.90 16.77 56.97
C ASP A 123 71.25 15.43 56.58
N PHE A 124 70.12 15.12 57.22
CA PHE A 124 69.40 13.91 56.88
C PHE A 124 68.62 14.11 55.54
N ALA A 125 69.11 13.40 54.53
CA ALA A 125 68.53 13.40 53.22
C ALA A 125 67.75 12.10 52.96
N ASP A 126 66.64 12.21 52.27
CA ASP A 126 65.92 11.07 51.75
C ASP A 126 66.62 10.48 50.48
N PRO A 127 66.27 9.34 49.96
CA PRO A 127 66.88 8.76 48.74
C PRO A 127 66.88 9.68 47.50
N ASN A 128 65.97 10.67 47.44
CA ASN A 128 65.95 11.65 46.38
C ASN A 128 66.81 12.87 46.61
N GLY A 129 67.54 12.88 47.77
CA GLY A 129 68.39 13.99 48.16
C GLY A 129 67.66 15.16 48.86
N THR A 130 66.40 14.99 49.22
CA THR A 130 65.60 16.01 49.91
C THR A 130 65.97 16.06 51.38
N LEU A 131 66.47 17.22 51.88
CA LEU A 131 66.74 17.47 53.29
C LEU A 131 65.44 17.73 54.04
N LEU A 132 64.64 16.65 54.23
CA LEU A 132 63.24 16.74 54.63
C LEU A 132 63.01 17.52 55.95
N PHE A 133 63.88 17.37 56.97
CA PHE A 133 63.68 18.09 58.23
C PHE A 133 64.04 19.57 58.11
N LYS A 134 65.01 19.96 57.26
CA LYS A 134 65.21 21.35 56.87
C LYS A 134 64.01 21.91 56.13
N GLU A 135 63.38 21.13 55.23
CA GLU A 135 62.22 21.56 54.51
C GLU A 135 60.99 21.75 55.40
N PHE A 136 60.82 20.92 56.44
CA PHE A 136 59.78 21.16 57.49
C PHE A 136 59.99 22.51 58.19
N VAL A 137 61.24 22.84 58.53
CA VAL A 137 61.55 24.14 59.15
C VAL A 137 61.35 25.27 58.16
N ASN A 138 61.79 25.13 56.91
CA ASN A 138 61.60 26.16 55.89
C ASN A 138 60.10 26.48 55.68
N VAL A 139 59.25 25.44 55.45
CA VAL A 139 57.82 25.59 55.23
C VAL A 139 57.13 26.20 56.46
N THR A 140 57.47 25.75 57.65
CA THR A 140 56.85 26.29 58.89
C THR A 140 57.33 27.69 59.21
N ASN A 141 58.56 28.07 58.91
CA ASN A 141 59.06 29.43 59.06
C ASN A 141 58.43 30.41 58.08
N ALA A 142 58.22 29.99 56.82
CA ALA A 142 57.61 30.81 55.76
C ALA A 142 56.12 31.00 55.95
N TYR A 143 55.38 29.94 56.30
CA TYR A 143 53.92 29.89 56.22
C TYR A 143 53.21 29.51 57.54
N GLY A 144 54.00 29.16 58.57
CA GLY A 144 53.50 28.66 59.87
C GLY A 144 53.10 27.18 59.82
N ALA A 145 52.67 26.69 58.68
CA ALA A 145 52.31 25.31 58.44
C ALA A 145 52.31 25.02 56.92
N GLY A 146 52.45 23.78 56.52
CA GLY A 146 52.34 23.42 55.09
C GLY A 146 52.61 21.94 54.82
N PHE A 147 52.40 21.56 53.56
CA PHE A 147 52.70 20.21 53.12
C PHE A 147 54.12 20.09 52.55
N VAL A 148 54.69 18.96 52.83
CA VAL A 148 56.06 18.58 52.34
C VAL A 148 55.96 17.15 51.84
N ASP A 149 56.50 16.89 50.66
CA ASP A 149 56.66 15.57 50.08
C ASP A 149 58.09 15.08 50.13
N TYR A 150 58.25 13.84 50.50
CA TYR A 150 59.60 13.20 50.70
C TYR A 150 59.43 11.69 50.72
N MET A 151 60.61 10.98 50.70
CA MET A 151 60.62 9.52 50.80
C MET A 151 60.82 9.11 52.26
N TRP A 152 59.93 8.25 52.80
CA TRP A 152 60.02 7.73 54.17
C TRP A 152 59.53 6.31 54.29
N PRO A 153 60.17 5.41 55.00
CA PRO A 153 59.73 4.03 55.16
C PRO A 153 58.44 3.96 55.98
N LYS A 154 57.60 3.00 55.62
CA LYS A 154 56.39 2.69 56.41
C LYS A 154 56.78 2.06 57.75
N PRO A 155 55.90 2.19 58.78
CA PRO A 155 56.16 1.52 60.08
C PRO A 155 56.39 0.01 59.90
N GLY A 156 57.58 -0.47 60.27
CA GLY A 156 57.99 -1.87 60.15
C GLY A 156 58.60 -2.26 58.81
N GLU A 157 58.66 -1.39 57.83
CA GLU A 157 59.27 -1.59 56.53
C GLU A 157 60.62 -0.89 56.44
N LYS A 158 61.52 -1.33 55.51
CA LYS A 158 62.84 -0.72 55.34
C LYS A 158 62.90 0.17 54.09
N ASP A 159 62.07 -0.12 53.09
CA ASP A 159 62.14 0.59 51.83
C ASP A 159 61.38 1.91 51.92
N PRO A 160 61.98 3.04 51.58
CA PRO A 160 61.34 4.33 51.58
C PRO A 160 60.32 4.44 50.44
N VAL A 161 59.13 4.93 50.75
CA VAL A 161 58.07 5.23 49.82
C VAL A 161 57.63 6.71 49.87
N ALA A 162 57.01 7.22 48.81
CA ALA A 162 56.61 8.62 48.77
C ALA A 162 55.56 8.92 49.85
N LYS A 163 55.94 9.90 50.73
CA LYS A 163 55.10 10.36 51.84
C LYS A 163 54.83 11.85 51.71
N LEU A 164 53.57 12.22 51.84
CA LEU A 164 53.13 13.61 51.89
C LEU A 164 52.70 13.93 53.29
N SER A 165 53.41 14.88 53.91
CA SER A 165 53.18 15.24 55.33
C SER A 165 52.77 16.69 55.47
N TYR A 166 51.86 16.92 56.39
CA TYR A 166 51.54 18.27 56.88
C TYR A 166 52.30 18.53 58.14
N VAL A 167 52.97 19.67 58.21
CA VAL A 167 53.74 20.10 59.35
C VAL A 167 53.27 21.47 59.84
N LYS A 168 53.29 21.66 61.18
CA LYS A 168 52.82 22.93 61.79
C LYS A 168 53.78 23.32 62.96
N SER A 169 54.18 24.59 63.01
CA SER A 169 55.07 25.15 64.06
C SER A 169 54.29 25.45 65.32
N PHE A 170 54.79 24.94 66.47
CA PHE A 170 54.32 25.28 67.80
C PHE A 170 55.38 26.20 68.44
N LYS A 171 55.21 27.50 68.23
CA LYS A 171 56.13 28.57 68.61
C LYS A 171 56.55 28.55 70.08
N PRO A 172 55.59 28.32 71.08
CA PRO A 172 55.91 28.40 72.49
C PRO A 172 57.12 27.51 72.91
N TRP A 173 57.25 26.34 72.29
CA TRP A 173 58.31 25.42 72.59
C TRP A 173 59.33 25.27 71.46
N GLY A 174 59.21 26.02 70.39
CA GLY A 174 60.05 25.89 69.20
C GLY A 174 59.97 24.52 68.53
N TRP A 175 58.75 23.89 68.64
CA TRP A 175 58.53 22.55 68.10
C TRP A 175 57.75 22.62 66.78
N ILE A 176 57.91 21.61 65.95
CA ILE A 176 57.20 21.35 64.75
C ILE A 176 56.54 19.98 64.90
N VAL A 177 55.21 19.91 64.88
CA VAL A 177 54.44 18.66 64.85
C VAL A 177 54.03 18.35 63.45
N GLY A 178 54.19 17.11 63.02
CA GLY A 178 53.87 16.65 61.70
C GLY A 178 53.23 15.28 61.70
N SER A 179 52.43 15.04 60.64
CA SER A 179 51.91 13.76 60.29
C SER A 179 51.71 13.69 58.77
N GLY A 180 51.68 12.50 58.19
CA GLY A 180 51.56 12.37 56.76
C GLY A 180 50.96 11.04 56.30
N ILE A 181 50.61 11.01 55.07
CA ILE A 181 50.01 9.85 54.35
C ILE A 181 51.06 9.30 53.36
N TYR A 182 50.98 8.02 53.11
CA TYR A 182 51.83 7.34 52.12
C TYR A 182 51.11 7.37 50.79
N LEU A 183 51.76 7.90 49.74
CA LEU A 183 51.11 8.13 48.43
C LEU A 183 50.87 6.83 47.67
N ASP A 184 51.62 5.78 47.91
CA ASP A 184 51.37 4.46 47.30
C ASP A 184 50.07 3.82 47.81
N ASP A 185 49.69 4.01 49.09
CA ASP A 185 48.41 3.55 49.62
C ASP A 185 47.24 4.28 48.94
N VAL A 186 47.36 5.59 48.72
CA VAL A 186 46.38 6.39 47.99
C VAL A 186 46.30 5.95 46.53
N GLN A 187 47.47 5.70 45.89
CA GLN A 187 47.53 5.21 44.53
C GLN A 187 46.90 3.81 44.38
N ALA A 188 47.11 2.90 45.34
CA ALA A 188 46.48 1.57 45.33
C ALA A 188 44.95 1.65 45.43
N GLU A 189 44.43 2.55 46.26
CA GLU A 189 42.99 2.82 46.40
C GLU A 189 42.42 3.34 45.05
N ILE A 190 43.08 4.32 44.43
CA ILE A 190 42.73 4.88 43.12
C ILE A 190 42.79 3.80 42.03
N LEU A 191 43.86 2.97 42.00
CA LEU A 191 44.03 1.89 41.03
C LEU A 191 42.90 0.87 41.12
N THR A 192 42.49 0.52 42.34
CA THR A 192 41.36 -0.40 42.56
C THR A 192 40.07 0.15 42.00
N LEU A 193 39.75 1.42 42.27
CA LEU A 193 38.55 2.09 41.71
C LEU A 193 38.62 2.20 40.18
N ARG A 194 39.81 2.51 39.64
CA ARG A 194 40.01 2.56 38.18
C ARG A 194 39.79 1.21 37.51
N ASN A 195 40.32 0.14 38.07
CA ASN A 195 40.14 -1.21 37.54
C ASN A 195 38.68 -1.66 37.59
N LEU A 196 37.95 -1.33 38.67
CA LEU A 196 36.53 -1.60 38.79
C LEU A 196 35.75 -0.81 37.74
N ALA A 197 36.08 0.47 37.50
CA ALA A 197 35.46 1.29 36.48
C ALA A 197 35.72 0.74 35.05
N ILE A 198 36.94 0.25 34.77
CA ILE A 198 37.28 -0.40 33.50
C ILE A 198 36.46 -1.68 33.32
N ALA A 199 36.45 -2.56 34.33
CA ALA A 199 35.69 -3.82 34.25
C ALA A 199 34.18 -3.56 34.05
N GLY A 200 33.61 -2.63 34.82
CA GLY A 200 32.23 -2.19 34.67
C GLY A 200 31.93 -1.60 33.28
N GLY A 201 32.83 -0.73 32.80
CA GLY A 201 32.71 -0.13 31.47
C GLY A 201 32.72 -1.17 30.34
N ILE A 202 33.63 -2.16 30.40
CA ILE A 202 33.65 -3.27 29.42
C ILE A 202 32.37 -4.10 29.49
N PHE A 203 31.93 -4.44 30.71
CA PHE A 203 30.69 -5.20 30.90
C PHE A 203 29.47 -4.49 30.26
N PHE A 204 29.28 -3.20 30.56
CA PHE A 204 28.18 -2.43 29.98
C PHE A 204 28.31 -2.23 28.46
N ALA A 205 29.54 -2.08 27.96
CA ALA A 205 29.77 -2.00 26.52
C ALA A 205 29.37 -3.30 25.81
N LEU A 206 29.73 -4.45 26.34
CA LEU A 206 29.35 -5.75 25.80
C LEU A 206 27.83 -5.98 25.90
N LEU A 207 27.23 -5.62 27.02
CA LEU A 207 25.77 -5.75 27.22
C LEU A 207 24.99 -4.88 26.24
N THR A 208 25.36 -3.62 26.07
CA THR A 208 24.70 -2.69 25.14
C THR A 208 24.85 -3.14 23.69
N MET A 209 26.03 -3.62 23.31
CA MET A 209 26.29 -4.16 21.96
C MET A 209 25.49 -5.45 21.70
N ALA A 210 25.42 -6.35 22.68
CA ALA A 210 24.62 -7.57 22.58
C ALA A 210 23.11 -7.26 22.44
N LEU A 211 22.61 -6.30 23.22
CA LEU A 211 21.22 -5.86 23.16
C LEU A 211 20.92 -5.18 21.81
N ALA A 212 21.80 -4.30 21.35
CA ALA A 212 21.67 -3.64 20.06
C ALA A 212 21.69 -4.65 18.89
N TRP A 213 22.54 -5.66 18.97
CA TRP A 213 22.56 -6.75 17.98
C TRP A 213 21.28 -7.57 18.02
N TRP A 214 20.78 -7.94 19.20
CA TRP A 214 19.56 -8.73 19.36
C TRP A 214 18.33 -7.99 18.80
N ILE A 215 18.16 -6.71 19.17
CA ILE A 215 17.07 -5.87 18.67
C ILE A 215 17.19 -5.69 17.15
N GLY A 216 18.36 -5.29 16.67
CA GLY A 216 18.58 -5.03 15.25
C GLY A 216 18.38 -6.27 14.38
N ASN A 217 18.85 -7.43 14.82
CA ASN A 217 18.67 -8.70 14.12
C ASN A 217 17.19 -9.14 14.10
N SER A 218 16.47 -8.98 15.23
CA SER A 218 15.04 -9.27 15.30
C SER A 218 14.23 -8.40 14.33
N LEU A 219 14.51 -7.10 14.32
CA LEU A 219 13.84 -6.12 13.46
C LEU A 219 14.11 -6.39 11.98
N THR A 220 15.38 -6.63 11.64
CA THR A 220 15.79 -6.92 10.26
C THR A 220 15.12 -8.18 9.73
N LYS A 221 15.10 -9.28 10.50
CA LYS A 221 14.44 -10.53 10.09
C LYS A 221 12.95 -10.39 9.85
N ARG A 222 12.25 -9.60 10.68
CA ARG A 222 10.81 -9.34 10.50
C ARG A 222 10.53 -8.51 9.24
N LEU A 223 11.30 -7.45 9.05
CA LEU A 223 11.17 -6.60 7.86
C LEU A 223 11.51 -7.34 6.57
N GLU A 224 12.52 -8.22 6.60
CA GLU A 224 12.90 -9.07 5.46
C GLU A 224 11.77 -10.01 5.03
N LYS A 225 11.00 -10.55 5.97
CA LYS A 225 9.79 -11.36 5.65
C LYS A 225 8.74 -10.54 4.88
N VAL A 226 8.50 -9.30 5.30
CA VAL A 226 7.57 -8.39 4.60
C VAL A 226 8.09 -8.04 3.21
N ILE A 227 9.38 -7.69 3.11
CA ILE A 227 10.03 -7.37 1.83
C ILE A 227 10.00 -8.56 0.87
N ASN A 228 10.27 -9.77 1.36
CA ASN A 228 10.23 -10.97 0.53
C ASN A 228 8.79 -11.29 0.09
N GLY A 229 7.79 -11.14 0.96
CA GLY A 229 6.39 -11.24 0.57
C GLY A 229 6.02 -10.26 -0.55
N LEU A 230 6.44 -8.99 -0.43
CA LEU A 230 6.26 -7.97 -1.48
C LEU A 230 6.99 -8.34 -2.78
N LYS A 231 8.22 -8.85 -2.70
CA LYS A 231 8.98 -9.27 -3.87
C LYS A 231 8.37 -10.48 -4.58
N ASP A 232 7.87 -11.44 -3.83
CA ASP A 232 7.21 -12.62 -4.38
C ASP A 232 5.98 -12.25 -5.20
N VAL A 233 5.24 -11.22 -4.77
CA VAL A 233 4.12 -10.65 -5.52
C VAL A 233 4.61 -9.85 -6.74
N ALA A 234 5.65 -9.01 -6.58
CA ALA A 234 6.13 -8.12 -7.64
C ALA A 234 6.92 -8.84 -8.75
N GLN A 235 7.54 -9.99 -8.46
CA GLN A 235 8.40 -10.74 -9.40
C GLN A 235 7.73 -11.97 -10.00
N GLY A 236 6.45 -12.19 -9.77
CA GLY A 236 5.68 -13.31 -10.31
C GLY A 236 5.77 -13.36 -11.82
N LYS A 237 6.56 -14.29 -12.36
CA LYS A 237 6.57 -14.61 -13.77
C LYS A 237 5.28 -15.37 -14.13
N GLY A 238 4.25 -14.62 -14.51
CA GLY A 238 3.07 -15.15 -15.19
C GLY A 238 1.85 -15.42 -14.32
N ASP A 239 1.96 -16.04 -13.17
CA ASP A 239 0.81 -16.28 -12.27
C ASP A 239 1.17 -15.82 -10.85
N VAL A 240 0.77 -14.60 -10.53
CA VAL A 240 0.98 -14.03 -9.20
C VAL A 240 0.07 -14.75 -8.24
N ASP A 241 0.63 -15.55 -7.33
CA ASP A 241 -0.17 -16.21 -6.29
C ASP A 241 -0.63 -15.17 -5.25
N LEU A 242 -1.74 -14.51 -5.58
CA LEU A 242 -2.38 -13.50 -4.74
C LEU A 242 -2.94 -14.06 -3.42
N ARG A 243 -2.89 -15.40 -3.23
CA ARG A 243 -3.35 -16.05 -1.98
C ARG A 243 -2.28 -16.05 -0.90
N LYS A 244 -1.03 -15.76 -1.23
CA LYS A 244 0.03 -15.67 -0.22
C LYS A 244 -0.26 -14.54 0.76
N ARG A 245 -0.16 -14.88 2.06
CA ARG A 245 -0.32 -13.93 3.16
C ARG A 245 0.96 -13.89 3.98
N ILE A 246 1.30 -12.71 4.49
CA ILE A 246 2.40 -12.53 5.42
C ILE A 246 1.90 -12.88 6.82
N ALA A 247 2.61 -13.78 7.52
CA ALA A 247 2.26 -14.12 8.89
C ALA A 247 2.42 -12.89 9.80
N ILE A 248 1.35 -12.52 10.49
CA ILE A 248 1.35 -11.44 11.48
C ILE A 248 1.99 -12.00 12.75
N THR A 249 3.25 -11.61 13.02
CA THR A 249 4.04 -12.13 14.14
C THR A 249 4.23 -11.13 15.27
N SER A 250 3.72 -9.93 15.15
CA SER A 250 3.82 -8.85 16.13
C SER A 250 2.60 -7.93 16.08
N ILE A 251 2.38 -7.19 17.16
CA ILE A 251 1.34 -6.15 17.29
C ILE A 251 1.92 -4.73 17.21
N ASP A 252 3.18 -4.62 16.75
CA ASP A 252 3.88 -3.36 16.48
C ASP A 252 3.59 -2.84 15.06
N GLU A 253 4.30 -1.78 14.65
CA GLU A 253 4.14 -1.16 13.33
C GLU A 253 4.42 -2.13 12.18
N ILE A 254 5.27 -3.15 12.39
CA ILE A 254 5.54 -4.19 11.40
C ILE A 254 4.36 -5.16 11.29
N GLY A 255 3.73 -5.46 12.40
CA GLY A 255 2.48 -6.24 12.43
C GLY A 255 1.34 -5.51 11.74
N ALA A 256 1.17 -4.21 12.01
CA ALA A 256 0.20 -3.36 11.33
C ALA A 256 0.45 -3.33 9.81
N LEU A 257 1.72 -3.12 9.38
CA LEU A 257 2.09 -3.17 7.97
C LEU A 257 1.76 -4.52 7.32
N SER A 258 1.98 -5.63 8.04
CA SER A 258 1.64 -6.97 7.54
C SER A 258 0.13 -7.16 7.38
N THR A 259 -0.66 -6.60 8.28
CA THR A 259 -2.13 -6.61 8.23
C THR A 259 -2.65 -5.83 7.03
N GLU A 260 -2.19 -4.59 6.85
CA GLU A 260 -2.57 -3.75 5.72
C GLU A 260 -2.14 -4.36 4.38
N PHE A 261 -0.94 -4.95 4.32
CA PHE A 261 -0.51 -5.68 3.13
C PHE A 261 -1.45 -6.86 2.81
N ASN A 262 -1.82 -7.66 3.81
CA ASN A 262 -2.72 -8.79 3.61
C ASN A 262 -4.11 -8.34 3.14
N ALA A 263 -4.64 -7.24 3.71
CA ALA A 263 -5.91 -6.65 3.29
C ALA A 263 -5.85 -6.16 1.84
N LEU A 264 -4.74 -5.51 1.44
CA LEU A 264 -4.52 -5.11 0.05
C LEU A 264 -4.47 -6.32 -0.89
N MET A 265 -3.76 -7.39 -0.51
CA MET A 265 -3.68 -8.63 -1.31
C MET A 265 -5.03 -9.32 -1.44
N GLU A 266 -5.85 -9.29 -0.40
CA GLU A 266 -7.22 -9.80 -0.43
C GLU A 266 -8.07 -9.03 -1.43
N SER A 267 -8.07 -7.71 -1.34
CA SER A 267 -8.79 -6.85 -2.28
C SER A 267 -8.38 -7.06 -3.74
N ILE A 268 -7.06 -7.17 -4.02
CA ILE A 268 -6.57 -7.44 -5.37
C ILE A 268 -6.99 -8.84 -5.84
N SER A 269 -6.93 -9.84 -4.96
CA SER A 269 -7.33 -11.22 -5.25
C SER A 269 -8.81 -11.29 -5.63
N ASP A 270 -9.67 -10.62 -4.86
CA ASP A 270 -11.12 -10.61 -5.09
C ASP A 270 -11.47 -9.92 -6.42
N LEU A 271 -10.89 -8.76 -6.69
CA LEU A 271 -11.07 -8.04 -7.95
C LEU A 271 -10.57 -8.86 -9.16
N THR A 272 -9.42 -9.51 -9.03
CA THR A 272 -8.87 -10.34 -10.11
C THR A 272 -9.71 -11.58 -10.35
N THR A 273 -10.20 -12.21 -9.28
CA THR A 273 -11.10 -13.37 -9.36
C THR A 273 -12.41 -12.99 -10.00
N PHE A 274 -13.01 -11.88 -9.57
CA PHE A 274 -14.23 -11.34 -10.14
C PHE A 274 -14.07 -11.09 -11.65
N ARG A 275 -13.01 -10.39 -12.05
CA ARG A 275 -12.72 -10.12 -13.47
C ARG A 275 -12.62 -11.42 -14.28
N LYS A 276 -11.89 -12.42 -13.78
CA LYS A 276 -11.73 -13.70 -14.47
C LYS A 276 -13.05 -14.41 -14.66
N VAL A 277 -13.91 -14.38 -13.63
CA VAL A 277 -15.23 -15.01 -13.70
C VAL A 277 -16.13 -14.33 -14.75
N ILE A 278 -16.18 -12.98 -14.78
CA ILE A 278 -17.01 -12.26 -15.76
C ILE A 278 -16.44 -12.32 -17.19
N GLU A 279 -15.14 -12.58 -17.37
CA GLU A 279 -14.54 -12.83 -18.67
C GLU A 279 -15.02 -14.17 -19.27
N GLU A 280 -15.27 -15.17 -18.42
CA GLU A 280 -15.76 -16.51 -18.81
C GLU A 280 -17.28 -16.54 -19.11
N ASP A 281 -18.06 -15.55 -18.66
CA ASP A 281 -19.50 -15.48 -18.95
C ASP A 281 -19.74 -15.34 -20.46
N ASP A 282 -20.74 -16.02 -21.00
CA ASP A 282 -21.05 -15.97 -22.44
C ASP A 282 -21.88 -14.73 -22.83
N VAL A 283 -22.83 -14.34 -21.99
CA VAL A 283 -23.78 -13.27 -22.27
C VAL A 283 -23.56 -12.05 -21.37
N MET A 284 -23.95 -10.89 -21.85
CA MET A 284 -23.79 -9.63 -21.12
C MET A 284 -24.61 -9.57 -19.84
N GLU A 285 -25.78 -10.22 -19.84
CA GLU A 285 -26.72 -10.28 -18.72
C GLU A 285 -26.10 -10.94 -17.49
N ASP A 286 -25.29 -12.01 -17.68
CA ASP A 286 -24.57 -12.68 -16.61
C ASP A 286 -23.53 -11.76 -15.97
N VAL A 287 -22.83 -10.94 -16.78
CA VAL A 287 -21.89 -9.93 -16.27
C VAL A 287 -22.60 -8.90 -15.39
N TYR A 288 -23.77 -8.40 -15.82
CA TYR A 288 -24.54 -7.46 -15.02
C TYR A 288 -25.13 -8.11 -13.75
N SER A 289 -25.56 -9.37 -13.83
CA SER A 289 -26.04 -10.12 -12.67
C SER A 289 -24.95 -10.27 -11.61
N ARG A 290 -23.76 -10.71 -12.00
CA ARG A 290 -22.63 -10.85 -11.06
C ARG A 290 -22.19 -9.54 -10.44
N LEU A 291 -22.20 -8.47 -11.23
CA LEU A 291 -21.88 -7.13 -10.71
C LEU A 291 -22.93 -6.69 -9.68
N TYR A 292 -24.20 -6.97 -9.94
CA TYR A 292 -25.31 -6.70 -9.02
C TYR A 292 -25.18 -7.52 -7.72
N ASP A 293 -24.85 -8.81 -7.82
CA ASP A 293 -24.66 -9.70 -6.66
C ASP A 293 -23.52 -9.20 -5.76
N VAL A 294 -22.39 -8.77 -6.34
CA VAL A 294 -21.31 -8.13 -5.57
C VAL A 294 -21.82 -6.89 -4.83
N PHE A 295 -22.63 -6.05 -5.47
CA PHE A 295 -23.16 -4.84 -4.82
C PHE A 295 -24.09 -5.17 -3.67
N THR A 296 -24.98 -6.15 -3.84
CA THR A 296 -26.03 -6.46 -2.86
C THR A 296 -25.56 -7.45 -1.78
N GLU A 297 -24.81 -8.49 -2.16
CA GLU A 297 -24.42 -9.56 -1.23
C GLU A 297 -23.10 -9.29 -0.54
N ASP A 298 -22.07 -8.83 -1.26
CA ASP A 298 -20.76 -8.59 -0.69
C ASP A 298 -20.64 -7.20 -0.06
N LEU A 299 -21.06 -6.17 -0.82
CA LEU A 299 -20.95 -4.78 -0.36
C LEU A 299 -22.17 -4.30 0.40
N LYS A 300 -23.27 -5.07 0.46
CA LYS A 300 -24.52 -4.70 1.16
C LYS A 300 -25.12 -3.35 0.75
N LEU A 301 -24.88 -2.93 -0.49
CA LEU A 301 -25.44 -1.72 -1.04
C LEU A 301 -26.93 -1.94 -1.40
N GLN A 302 -27.75 -0.94 -1.12
CA GLN A 302 -29.19 -1.05 -1.31
C GLN A 302 -29.59 -0.69 -2.74
N SER A 303 -30.56 -1.43 -3.28
CA SER A 303 -31.28 -1.17 -4.53
C SER A 303 -30.40 -0.65 -5.68
N PRO A 304 -29.34 -1.38 -6.09
CA PRO A 304 -28.55 -0.98 -7.24
C PRO A 304 -29.36 -1.14 -8.53
N VAL A 305 -29.21 -0.20 -9.45
CA VAL A 305 -29.77 -0.29 -10.80
C VAL A 305 -28.66 0.01 -11.80
N ILE A 306 -28.49 -0.90 -12.76
CA ILE A 306 -27.53 -0.75 -13.84
C ILE A 306 -28.26 -0.27 -15.10
N PHE A 307 -27.81 0.85 -15.63
CA PHE A 307 -28.34 1.43 -16.86
C PHE A 307 -27.30 1.34 -17.97
N GLU A 308 -27.75 0.97 -19.17
CA GLU A 308 -26.96 1.05 -20.40
C GLU A 308 -27.33 2.32 -21.18
N VAL A 309 -26.32 2.95 -21.76
CA VAL A 309 -26.47 4.18 -22.56
C VAL A 309 -26.25 3.85 -24.03
N ASP A 310 -27.25 4.16 -24.84
CA ASP A 310 -27.16 4.19 -26.29
C ASP A 310 -27.01 5.65 -26.76
N ASP A 311 -25.78 6.02 -27.05
CA ASP A 311 -25.43 7.39 -27.44
C ASP A 311 -25.90 7.73 -28.88
N ILE A 312 -26.06 6.71 -29.74
CA ILE A 312 -26.50 6.87 -31.12
C ILE A 312 -27.98 7.31 -31.13
N HIS A 313 -28.79 6.56 -30.40
CA HIS A 313 -30.24 6.85 -30.32
C HIS A 313 -30.59 7.80 -29.16
N LYS A 314 -29.55 8.26 -28.39
CA LYS A 314 -29.69 9.14 -27.21
C LYS A 314 -30.61 8.58 -26.13
N ARG A 315 -30.68 7.26 -26.00
CA ARG A 315 -31.51 6.54 -25.03
C ARG A 315 -30.70 5.95 -23.88
N MET A 316 -31.38 5.72 -22.80
CA MET A 316 -30.83 5.02 -21.63
C MET A 316 -31.88 4.01 -21.16
N LYS A 317 -31.47 2.77 -20.92
CA LYS A 317 -32.37 1.71 -20.47
C LYS A 317 -31.81 1.03 -19.23
N PRO A 318 -32.64 0.66 -18.23
CA PRO A 318 -32.22 -0.24 -17.17
C PRO A 318 -31.98 -1.62 -17.78
N VAL A 319 -30.84 -2.21 -17.45
CA VAL A 319 -30.45 -3.55 -17.92
C VAL A 319 -30.39 -4.56 -16.79
N TYR A 320 -30.24 -4.11 -15.55
CA TYR A 320 -30.33 -4.97 -14.39
C TYR A 320 -30.76 -4.19 -13.14
N PRO A 321 -31.68 -4.71 -12.27
CA PRO A 321 -32.42 -5.96 -12.46
C PRO A 321 -33.38 -5.90 -13.65
N LEU A 322 -33.71 -7.07 -14.22
CA LEU A 322 -34.57 -7.18 -15.42
C LEU A 322 -35.99 -6.65 -15.23
N THR A 323 -36.52 -6.72 -14.02
CA THR A 323 -37.82 -6.19 -13.64
C THR A 323 -37.64 -5.18 -12.52
N LEU A 324 -37.94 -3.90 -12.83
CA LEU A 324 -38.03 -2.85 -11.83
C LEU A 324 -39.46 -2.81 -11.30
N ASN A 325 -39.63 -2.90 -9.98
CA ASN A 325 -40.93 -2.59 -9.37
C ASN A 325 -41.19 -1.07 -9.46
N GLU A 326 -42.45 -0.64 -9.36
CA GLU A 326 -42.81 0.79 -9.40
C GLU A 326 -42.05 1.62 -8.35
N ASN A 327 -41.72 1.03 -7.21
CA ASN A 327 -40.95 1.67 -6.14
C ASN A 327 -39.42 1.76 -6.41
N ASP A 328 -38.91 0.98 -7.37
CA ASP A 328 -37.51 0.98 -7.77
C ASP A 328 -37.24 1.98 -8.92
N GLN A 329 -38.27 2.61 -9.44
CA GLN A 329 -38.14 3.64 -10.46
C GLN A 329 -37.74 4.97 -9.82
N VAL A 330 -36.46 5.21 -9.80
CA VAL A 330 -35.82 6.34 -9.09
C VAL A 330 -35.35 7.48 -10.00
N CYS A 331 -35.48 7.31 -11.32
CA CYS A 331 -35.22 8.35 -12.31
C CYS A 331 -36.47 8.64 -13.14
N ASN A 332 -36.67 9.92 -13.50
CA ASN A 332 -37.75 10.34 -14.36
C ASN A 332 -37.66 9.64 -15.74
N GLN A 333 -38.81 9.22 -16.29
CA GLN A 333 -38.92 8.54 -17.57
C GLN A 333 -38.24 9.32 -18.72
N GLU A 334 -38.24 10.65 -18.66
CA GLU A 334 -37.60 11.51 -19.66
C GLU A 334 -36.09 11.17 -19.86
N ILE A 335 -35.41 10.64 -18.85
CA ILE A 335 -34.00 10.23 -18.95
C ILE A 335 -33.84 9.00 -19.85
N MET A 336 -34.86 8.13 -19.90
CA MET A 336 -34.81 6.92 -20.73
C MET A 336 -34.89 7.29 -22.21
N ASP A 337 -35.65 8.34 -22.53
CA ASP A 337 -35.83 8.84 -23.90
C ASP A 337 -34.74 9.83 -24.32
N ASN A 338 -34.03 10.44 -23.33
CA ASN A 338 -32.92 11.35 -23.58
C ASN A 338 -31.84 11.22 -22.52
N CYS A 339 -30.86 10.37 -22.77
CA CYS A 339 -29.74 10.08 -21.86
C CYS A 339 -28.85 11.31 -21.52
N ASN A 340 -28.93 12.39 -22.34
CA ASN A 340 -28.19 13.63 -22.07
C ASN A 340 -28.74 14.42 -20.87
N LEU A 341 -29.93 14.08 -20.39
CA LEU A 341 -30.48 14.63 -19.15
C LEU A 341 -29.79 14.03 -17.91
N CYS A 342 -29.19 12.84 -18.02
CA CYS A 342 -28.46 12.22 -16.92
C CYS A 342 -27.17 12.99 -16.61
N LYS A 343 -27.06 13.47 -15.36
CA LYS A 343 -25.89 14.26 -14.94
C LYS A 343 -24.62 13.43 -14.88
N ALA A 344 -24.69 12.21 -14.34
CA ALA A 344 -23.54 11.30 -14.28
C ALA A 344 -23.01 10.97 -15.69
N LYS A 345 -23.89 10.65 -16.63
CA LYS A 345 -23.54 10.41 -18.04
C LYS A 345 -22.86 11.63 -18.67
N ARG A 346 -23.46 12.80 -18.52
CA ARG A 346 -22.98 14.02 -19.17
C ARG A 346 -21.63 14.51 -18.62
N THR A 347 -21.39 14.35 -17.33
CA THR A 347 -20.17 14.81 -16.68
C THR A 347 -19.06 13.77 -16.66
N GLY A 348 -19.39 12.48 -16.81
CA GLY A 348 -18.44 11.38 -16.64
C GLY A 348 -17.91 11.22 -15.20
N HIS A 349 -18.55 11.88 -14.23
CA HIS A 349 -18.15 11.84 -12.81
C HIS A 349 -19.25 11.24 -11.94
N GLY A 350 -18.85 10.65 -10.82
CA GLY A 350 -19.77 10.19 -9.79
C GLY A 350 -20.64 11.34 -9.26
N ILE A 351 -21.91 11.08 -9.04
CA ILE A 351 -22.88 12.04 -8.51
C ILE A 351 -23.42 11.48 -7.20
N SER A 352 -23.33 12.26 -6.13
CA SER A 352 -23.80 11.87 -4.80
C SER A 352 -24.72 12.96 -4.24
N SER A 353 -25.94 12.57 -3.83
CA SER A 353 -26.86 13.47 -3.14
C SER A 353 -26.51 13.67 -1.67
N PHE A 354 -25.68 12.79 -1.09
CA PHE A 354 -25.11 12.98 0.25
C PHE A 354 -24.19 14.21 0.33
N ASP A 355 -23.40 14.44 -0.75
CA ASP A 355 -22.49 15.58 -0.82
C ASP A 355 -23.22 16.88 -1.21
N PHE A 356 -24.14 16.76 -2.16
CA PHE A 356 -24.90 17.88 -2.69
C PHE A 356 -26.39 17.52 -2.82
N PRO A 357 -27.22 17.80 -1.81
CA PRO A 357 -28.66 17.55 -1.88
C PRO A 357 -29.30 18.15 -3.13
N LYS A 358 -30.19 17.41 -3.78
CA LYS A 358 -30.87 17.80 -5.03
C LYS A 358 -29.92 18.04 -6.22
N ILE A 359 -28.74 17.43 -6.23
CA ILE A 359 -27.76 17.55 -7.33
C ILE A 359 -28.30 17.07 -8.68
N CYS A 360 -29.15 16.06 -8.67
CA CYS A 360 -29.83 15.51 -9.87
C CYS A 360 -31.31 15.93 -9.89
N LYS A 361 -31.69 16.68 -10.90
CA LYS A 361 -33.10 17.12 -11.07
C LYS A 361 -34.03 16.03 -11.57
N GLN A 362 -33.48 14.97 -12.13
CA GLN A 362 -34.19 13.84 -12.70
C GLN A 362 -34.39 12.69 -11.70
N PHE A 363 -33.85 12.84 -10.50
CA PHE A 363 -34.04 11.87 -9.42
C PHE A 363 -35.45 12.04 -8.81
N ILE A 364 -36.17 10.95 -8.68
CA ILE A 364 -37.47 10.91 -8.02
C ILE A 364 -37.24 10.61 -6.54
N ASP A 365 -37.49 11.60 -5.69
CA ASP A 365 -37.37 11.44 -4.25
C ASP A 365 -38.63 10.78 -3.66
N HIS A 366 -38.49 9.57 -3.19
CA HIS A 366 -39.55 8.80 -2.53
C HIS A 366 -39.53 9.04 -0.98
N GLY A 367 -39.49 10.29 -0.54
CA GLY A 367 -39.62 10.62 0.88
C GLY A 367 -38.33 10.72 1.65
N GLY A 368 -37.34 11.46 1.14
CA GLY A 368 -36.04 11.71 1.80
C GLY A 368 -34.96 10.68 1.43
N SER A 369 -35.09 10.05 0.28
CA SER A 369 -34.10 9.11 -0.23
C SER A 369 -32.89 9.81 -0.79
N ASN A 370 -31.73 9.16 -0.62
CA ASN A 370 -30.46 9.59 -1.19
C ASN A 370 -30.05 8.66 -2.33
N HIS A 371 -29.21 9.17 -3.25
CA HIS A 371 -28.68 8.36 -4.35
C HIS A 371 -27.23 8.66 -4.63
N VAL A 372 -26.52 7.65 -5.13
CA VAL A 372 -25.19 7.76 -5.70
C VAL A 372 -25.21 7.13 -7.09
N CYS A 373 -24.74 7.87 -8.11
CA CYS A 373 -24.63 7.39 -9.47
C CYS A 373 -23.16 7.33 -9.89
N ILE A 374 -22.70 6.17 -10.35
CA ILE A 374 -21.34 5.95 -10.84
C ILE A 374 -21.40 5.75 -12.35
N PRO A 375 -20.80 6.62 -13.17
CA PRO A 375 -20.77 6.43 -14.62
C PRO A 375 -19.77 5.34 -15.01
N MET A 376 -20.16 4.49 -15.93
CA MET A 376 -19.32 3.50 -16.60
C MET A 376 -18.69 4.15 -17.82
N THR A 377 -17.46 4.63 -17.70
CA THR A 377 -16.80 5.45 -18.74
C THR A 377 -15.58 4.76 -19.31
N ILE A 378 -15.51 4.64 -20.64
CA ILE A 378 -14.38 4.10 -21.40
C ILE A 378 -14.01 5.08 -22.50
N GLY A 379 -12.73 5.37 -22.67
CA GLY A 379 -12.25 6.25 -23.74
C GLY A 379 -12.87 7.65 -23.74
N GLY A 380 -13.39 8.12 -22.60
CA GLY A 380 -14.08 9.40 -22.47
C GLY A 380 -15.58 9.37 -22.78
N ALA A 381 -16.11 8.23 -23.24
CA ALA A 381 -17.55 8.02 -23.46
C ALA A 381 -18.18 7.26 -22.29
N THR A 382 -19.34 7.68 -21.82
CA THR A 382 -20.10 6.98 -20.80
C THR A 382 -21.03 5.98 -21.46
N ILE A 383 -20.77 4.68 -21.28
CA ILE A 383 -21.52 3.56 -21.85
C ILE A 383 -22.66 3.06 -20.95
N GLY A 384 -22.66 3.48 -19.70
CA GLY A 384 -23.69 3.11 -18.73
C GLY A 384 -23.57 3.91 -17.43
N VAL A 385 -24.52 3.70 -16.53
CA VAL A 385 -24.55 4.31 -15.19
C VAL A 385 -25.04 3.26 -14.19
N VAL A 386 -24.32 3.11 -13.09
CA VAL A 386 -24.79 2.34 -11.94
C VAL A 386 -25.32 3.30 -10.89
N GLN A 387 -26.55 3.11 -10.48
CA GLN A 387 -27.21 3.92 -9.46
C GLN A 387 -27.46 3.09 -8.21
N PHE A 388 -27.15 3.65 -7.06
CA PHE A 388 -27.46 3.11 -5.74
C PHE A 388 -28.42 4.04 -5.01
N ASN A 389 -29.42 3.48 -4.35
CA ASN A 389 -30.45 4.23 -3.65
C ASN A 389 -30.40 3.89 -2.16
N PHE A 390 -30.55 4.90 -1.33
CA PHE A 390 -30.49 4.80 0.12
C PHE A 390 -31.72 5.46 0.72
N SER A 391 -32.40 4.77 1.64
CA SER A 391 -33.62 5.27 2.29
C SER A 391 -33.30 5.87 3.65
N GLY A 392 -33.77 7.10 3.93
CA GLY A 392 -33.72 7.77 5.20
C GLY A 392 -32.56 8.75 5.41
N GLU A 393 -32.56 9.42 6.55
CA GLU A 393 -31.44 10.26 7.01
C GLU A 393 -30.38 9.36 7.65
N GLU A 394 -29.20 9.32 7.07
CA GLU A 394 -28.07 8.56 7.54
C GLU A 394 -27.21 9.41 8.49
N ASP A 395 -26.76 8.82 9.62
CA ASP A 395 -25.81 9.46 10.50
C ASP A 395 -24.40 9.57 9.88
N SER A 396 -23.49 10.26 10.55
CA SER A 396 -22.14 10.50 9.98
C SER A 396 -21.29 9.23 9.90
N GLU A 397 -21.55 8.21 10.70
CA GLU A 397 -20.81 6.95 10.72
C GLU A 397 -21.29 6.05 9.57
N THR A 398 -22.61 5.93 9.39
CA THR A 398 -23.23 5.22 8.27
C THR A 398 -22.84 5.84 6.94
N ARG A 399 -22.80 7.16 6.80
CA ARG A 399 -22.34 7.84 5.58
C ARG A 399 -20.90 7.51 5.22
N ARG A 400 -19.99 7.41 6.21
CA ARG A 400 -18.60 6.99 5.95
C ARG A 400 -18.53 5.54 5.47
N HIS A 401 -19.31 4.68 6.08
CA HIS A 401 -19.39 3.29 5.68
C HIS A 401 -19.92 3.15 4.26
N ILE A 402 -20.99 3.85 3.91
CA ILE A 402 -21.53 3.90 2.55
C ILE A 402 -20.47 4.42 1.56
N ALA A 403 -19.74 5.47 1.89
CA ALA A 403 -18.69 6.01 1.02
C ALA A 403 -17.59 4.96 0.74
N ASP A 404 -17.14 4.21 1.75
CA ASP A 404 -16.18 3.11 1.58
C ASP A 404 -16.73 1.99 0.68
N GLN A 405 -18.00 1.62 0.86
CA GLN A 405 -18.66 0.62 0.00
C GLN A 405 -18.81 1.10 -1.43
N ILE A 406 -19.16 2.37 -1.65
CA ILE A 406 -19.27 2.99 -2.98
C ILE A 406 -17.89 3.04 -3.68
N ASP A 407 -16.81 3.34 -2.93
CA ASP A 407 -15.45 3.30 -3.47
C ASP A 407 -15.07 1.89 -3.93
N LYS A 408 -15.41 0.86 -3.14
CA LYS A 408 -15.22 -0.55 -3.53
C LYS A 408 -16.07 -0.91 -4.75
N ALA A 409 -17.35 -0.52 -4.78
CA ALA A 409 -18.21 -0.73 -5.93
C ALA A 409 -17.63 -0.10 -7.21
N SER A 410 -17.06 1.11 -7.09
CA SER A 410 -16.36 1.78 -8.19
C SER A 410 -15.16 0.98 -8.71
N GLN A 411 -14.45 0.25 -7.85
CA GLN A 411 -13.36 -0.63 -8.27
C GLN A 411 -13.87 -1.83 -9.06
N TYR A 412 -14.93 -2.51 -8.59
CA TYR A 412 -15.57 -3.61 -9.33
C TYR A 412 -16.12 -3.15 -10.69
N ILE A 413 -16.76 -1.98 -10.73
CA ILE A 413 -17.21 -1.38 -11.99
C ILE A 413 -16.03 -1.18 -12.95
N LYS A 414 -14.92 -0.63 -12.49
CA LYS A 414 -13.71 -0.42 -13.31
C LYS A 414 -13.13 -1.72 -13.85
N GLU A 415 -13.14 -2.79 -13.06
CA GLU A 415 -12.69 -4.11 -13.51
C GLU A 415 -13.67 -4.75 -14.52
N ALA A 416 -14.98 -4.50 -14.39
CA ALA A 416 -15.97 -4.99 -15.32
C ALA A 416 -15.97 -4.24 -16.68
N LEU A 417 -15.59 -2.96 -16.68
CA LEU A 417 -15.68 -2.11 -17.88
C LEU A 417 -14.99 -2.69 -19.12
N PRO A 418 -13.74 -3.18 -19.09
CA PRO A 418 -13.08 -3.76 -20.27
C PRO A 418 -13.83 -4.99 -20.81
N VAL A 419 -14.41 -5.79 -19.91
CA VAL A 419 -15.17 -6.99 -20.27
C VAL A 419 -16.49 -6.61 -20.95
N ILE A 420 -17.22 -5.66 -20.35
CA ILE A 420 -18.47 -5.12 -20.91
C ILE A 420 -18.22 -4.56 -22.31
N GLU A 421 -17.17 -3.75 -22.48
CA GLU A 421 -16.83 -3.16 -23.77
C GLU A 421 -16.43 -4.20 -24.81
N SER A 422 -15.61 -5.18 -24.42
CA SER A 422 -15.22 -6.29 -25.32
C SER A 422 -16.43 -7.06 -25.83
N LYS A 423 -17.36 -7.41 -24.92
CA LYS A 423 -18.59 -8.13 -25.29
C LYS A 423 -19.51 -7.28 -26.17
N ARG A 424 -19.64 -5.98 -25.85
CA ARG A 424 -20.42 -5.04 -26.65
C ARG A 424 -19.86 -4.88 -28.06
N LEU A 425 -18.56 -4.68 -28.19
CA LEU A 425 -17.89 -4.62 -29.50
C LEU A 425 -18.03 -5.92 -30.28
N THR A 426 -17.91 -7.06 -29.61
CA THR A 426 -18.07 -8.37 -30.23
C THR A 426 -19.50 -8.56 -30.75
N ALA A 427 -20.51 -8.17 -29.96
CA ALA A 427 -21.91 -8.21 -30.37
C ALA A 427 -22.18 -7.30 -31.60
N THR A 428 -21.67 -6.06 -31.55
CA THR A 428 -21.81 -5.10 -32.67
C THR A 428 -21.11 -5.59 -33.93
N LEU A 429 -19.87 -6.15 -33.79
CA LEU A 429 -19.13 -6.74 -34.90
C LEU A 429 -19.89 -7.94 -35.49
N ARG A 430 -20.47 -8.78 -34.65
CA ARG A 430 -21.25 -9.94 -35.10
C ARG A 430 -22.51 -9.49 -35.82
N GLU A 431 -23.23 -8.51 -35.30
CA GLU A 431 -24.41 -7.92 -35.95
C GLU A 431 -24.03 -7.31 -37.30
N SER A 432 -22.96 -6.50 -37.34
CA SER A 432 -22.46 -5.92 -38.59
C SER A 432 -21.98 -6.96 -39.60
N ALA A 433 -21.46 -8.10 -39.11
CA ALA A 433 -21.01 -9.19 -40.00
C ALA A 433 -22.15 -10.04 -40.55
N LEU A 434 -23.31 -10.06 -39.89
CA LEU A 434 -24.46 -10.94 -40.21
C LEU A 434 -25.68 -10.22 -40.79
N CYS A 435 -25.72 -8.89 -40.70
CA CYS A 435 -26.78 -8.06 -41.28
C CYS A 435 -26.25 -7.17 -42.40
N ASP A 436 -27.14 -6.78 -43.29
CA ASP A 436 -26.89 -5.77 -44.34
C ASP A 436 -27.00 -4.37 -43.71
N PRO A 437 -25.98 -3.50 -43.82
CA PRO A 437 -25.95 -2.21 -43.13
C PRO A 437 -27.00 -1.21 -43.66
N LEU A 438 -27.48 -1.37 -44.91
CA LEU A 438 -28.46 -0.47 -45.50
C LEU A 438 -29.88 -0.83 -45.05
N THR A 439 -30.23 -2.11 -45.12
CA THR A 439 -31.63 -2.59 -44.94
C THR A 439 -31.90 -3.15 -43.55
N GLY A 440 -30.86 -3.48 -42.79
CA GLY A 440 -30.98 -4.16 -41.49
C GLY A 440 -31.54 -5.58 -41.59
N LEU A 441 -31.58 -6.17 -42.79
CA LEU A 441 -31.92 -7.58 -43.01
C LEU A 441 -30.67 -8.48 -42.80
N HIS A 442 -30.91 -9.78 -42.61
CA HIS A 442 -29.79 -10.73 -42.61
C HIS A 442 -29.08 -10.73 -43.96
N ASN A 443 -27.78 -10.88 -43.92
CA ASN A 443 -26.97 -11.02 -45.14
C ASN A 443 -26.75 -12.49 -45.51
N ARG A 444 -26.12 -12.74 -46.66
CA ARG A 444 -25.82 -14.10 -47.16
C ARG A 444 -24.98 -14.92 -46.15
N ARG A 445 -24.13 -14.28 -45.36
CA ARG A 445 -23.28 -14.96 -44.37
C ARG A 445 -24.13 -15.54 -43.21
N PHE A 446 -25.14 -14.84 -42.74
CA PHE A 446 -26.05 -15.36 -41.74
C PHE A 446 -26.74 -16.64 -42.24
N LEU A 447 -27.20 -16.67 -43.54
CA LEU A 447 -27.77 -17.87 -44.12
C LEU A 447 -26.76 -19.05 -44.07
N GLN A 448 -25.49 -18.82 -44.45
CA GLN A 448 -24.46 -19.85 -44.42
C GLN A 448 -24.20 -20.44 -43.02
N GLU A 449 -24.25 -19.58 -41.98
CA GLU A 449 -24.04 -20.01 -40.61
C GLU A 449 -25.28 -20.70 -39.99
N SER A 450 -26.49 -20.28 -40.34
CA SER A 450 -27.75 -20.75 -39.74
C SER A 450 -28.48 -21.87 -40.49
N ALA A 451 -28.20 -22.01 -41.77
CA ALA A 451 -28.90 -22.91 -42.68
C ALA A 451 -29.03 -24.36 -42.16
N THR A 452 -27.94 -24.95 -41.68
CA THR A 452 -27.95 -26.33 -41.20
C THR A 452 -28.90 -26.52 -40.01
N ASN A 453 -28.92 -25.57 -39.08
CA ASN A 453 -29.79 -25.65 -37.91
C ASN A 453 -31.26 -25.51 -38.26
N ILE A 454 -31.58 -24.56 -39.16
CA ILE A 454 -32.95 -24.29 -39.60
C ILE A 454 -33.51 -25.51 -40.36
N CYS A 455 -32.75 -26.05 -41.31
CA CYS A 455 -33.19 -27.23 -42.08
C CYS A 455 -33.34 -28.47 -41.19
N SER A 456 -32.38 -28.71 -40.28
CA SER A 456 -32.48 -29.82 -39.33
C SER A 456 -33.68 -29.70 -38.39
N ALA A 457 -34.05 -28.50 -38.00
CA ALA A 457 -35.22 -28.26 -37.16
C ALA A 457 -36.52 -28.52 -37.95
N ALA A 458 -36.65 -28.06 -39.20
CA ALA A 458 -37.81 -28.30 -40.07
C ALA A 458 -37.97 -29.80 -40.37
N MET A 459 -36.88 -30.49 -40.71
CA MET A 459 -36.90 -31.94 -40.94
C MET A 459 -37.38 -32.72 -39.72
N ARG A 460 -36.90 -32.39 -38.52
CA ARG A 460 -37.37 -33.02 -37.27
C ARG A 460 -38.84 -32.83 -37.02
N ARG A 461 -39.41 -31.70 -37.42
CA ARG A 461 -40.81 -31.36 -37.26
C ARG A 461 -41.69 -31.85 -38.42
N ASN A 462 -41.04 -32.46 -39.44
CA ASN A 462 -41.69 -32.86 -40.67
C ASN A 462 -42.48 -31.72 -41.35
N LYS A 463 -41.84 -30.54 -41.42
CA LYS A 463 -42.40 -29.32 -41.97
C LYS A 463 -41.60 -28.86 -43.20
N THR A 464 -42.27 -28.12 -44.07
CA THR A 464 -41.67 -27.55 -45.28
C THR A 464 -41.16 -26.15 -45.03
N ILE A 465 -40.03 -25.80 -45.66
CA ILE A 465 -39.53 -24.41 -45.73
C ILE A 465 -39.78 -23.92 -47.17
N GLY A 466 -40.51 -22.81 -47.29
CA GLY A 466 -40.60 -22.11 -48.57
C GLY A 466 -39.36 -21.27 -48.84
N LEU A 467 -38.76 -21.41 -50.00
CA LEU A 467 -37.58 -20.68 -50.43
C LEU A 467 -37.96 -19.72 -51.54
N LEU A 468 -37.93 -18.42 -51.27
CA LEU A 468 -38.32 -17.38 -52.23
C LEU A 468 -37.09 -16.56 -52.62
N MET A 469 -36.68 -16.60 -53.87
CA MET A 469 -35.69 -15.70 -54.44
C MET A 469 -36.41 -14.54 -55.11
N CYS A 470 -36.13 -13.33 -54.65
CA CYS A 470 -36.86 -12.10 -55.02
C CYS A 470 -35.90 -11.09 -55.65
N ASP A 471 -36.38 -10.39 -56.69
CA ASP A 471 -35.60 -9.34 -57.34
C ASP A 471 -36.51 -8.17 -57.77
N LEU A 472 -36.06 -6.94 -57.50
CA LEU A 472 -36.78 -5.72 -57.86
C LEU A 472 -36.70 -5.45 -59.35
N ASP A 473 -37.83 -5.46 -60.01
CA ASP A 473 -37.91 -5.25 -61.45
C ASP A 473 -37.41 -3.86 -61.86
N TYR A 474 -36.48 -3.84 -62.84
CA TYR A 474 -35.93 -2.60 -63.41
C TYR A 474 -35.30 -1.66 -62.36
N PHE A 475 -34.71 -2.21 -61.31
CA PHE A 475 -34.07 -1.41 -60.23
C PHE A 475 -32.90 -0.55 -60.76
N LYS A 476 -32.12 -1.08 -61.71
CA LYS A 476 -31.03 -0.32 -62.33
C LYS A 476 -31.55 0.99 -62.97
N GLN A 477 -32.74 1.01 -63.60
CA GLN A 477 -33.30 2.24 -64.15
C GLN A 477 -33.59 3.31 -63.09
N VAL A 478 -33.90 2.90 -61.86
CA VAL A 478 -34.07 3.86 -60.77
C VAL A 478 -32.74 4.54 -60.47
N ASN A 479 -31.67 3.77 -60.30
CA ASN A 479 -30.36 4.32 -60.06
C ASN A 479 -29.89 5.22 -61.19
N ASP A 480 -30.11 4.82 -62.42
CA ASP A 480 -29.69 5.56 -63.62
C ASP A 480 -30.49 6.88 -63.78
N THR A 481 -31.76 6.92 -63.31
CA THR A 481 -32.66 8.09 -63.50
C THR A 481 -32.65 9.02 -62.28
N HIS A 482 -32.64 8.47 -61.05
CA HIS A 482 -32.86 9.23 -59.82
C HIS A 482 -31.63 9.21 -58.88
N GLY A 483 -30.55 8.51 -59.27
CA GLY A 483 -29.32 8.40 -58.46
C GLY A 483 -29.36 7.26 -57.42
N HIS A 484 -28.19 6.94 -56.86
CA HIS A 484 -28.03 5.85 -55.91
C HIS A 484 -28.78 6.07 -54.59
N ASP A 485 -28.89 7.32 -54.12
CA ASP A 485 -29.62 7.64 -52.90
C ASP A 485 -31.11 7.25 -52.99
N ALA A 486 -31.72 7.47 -54.17
CA ALA A 486 -33.11 7.02 -54.45
C ALA A 486 -33.21 5.49 -54.50
N GLY A 487 -32.21 4.82 -55.05
CA GLY A 487 -32.13 3.35 -55.02
C GLY A 487 -32.03 2.82 -53.59
N ASP A 488 -31.17 3.41 -52.75
CA ASP A 488 -30.99 3.03 -51.36
C ASP A 488 -32.32 3.22 -50.57
N LEU A 489 -33.04 4.31 -50.78
CA LEU A 489 -34.35 4.54 -50.19
C LEU A 489 -35.34 3.44 -50.57
N ILE A 490 -35.40 3.06 -51.86
CA ILE A 490 -36.27 1.98 -52.33
C ILE A 490 -35.87 0.63 -51.68
N LEU A 491 -34.58 0.32 -51.54
CA LEU A 491 -34.13 -0.91 -50.91
C LEU A 491 -34.53 -0.96 -49.42
N VAL A 492 -34.39 0.17 -48.69
CA VAL A 492 -34.83 0.28 -47.29
C VAL A 492 -36.35 0.10 -47.18
N GLU A 493 -37.13 0.73 -48.07
CA GLU A 493 -38.57 0.61 -48.03
C GLU A 493 -39.04 -0.79 -48.47
N THR A 494 -38.38 -1.40 -49.46
CA THR A 494 -38.57 -2.82 -49.83
C THR A 494 -38.38 -3.73 -48.61
N SER A 495 -37.33 -3.55 -47.85
CA SER A 495 -37.11 -4.36 -46.66
C SER A 495 -38.24 -4.27 -45.64
N LYS A 496 -38.84 -3.08 -45.46
CA LYS A 496 -40.00 -2.87 -44.58
C LYS A 496 -41.27 -3.55 -45.12
N ILE A 497 -41.49 -3.51 -46.44
CA ILE A 497 -42.63 -4.19 -47.09
C ILE A 497 -42.48 -5.70 -46.93
N LEU A 498 -41.31 -6.25 -47.21
CA LEU A 498 -41.05 -7.67 -47.05
C LEU A 498 -41.26 -8.13 -45.61
N LYS A 499 -40.71 -7.39 -44.61
CA LYS A 499 -40.95 -7.67 -43.18
C LYS A 499 -42.43 -7.72 -42.80
N LYS A 500 -43.25 -6.83 -43.36
CA LYS A 500 -44.70 -6.80 -43.10
C LYS A 500 -45.47 -7.90 -43.82
N SER A 501 -44.86 -8.52 -44.85
CA SER A 501 -45.50 -9.54 -45.68
C SER A 501 -45.32 -10.96 -45.17
N VAL A 502 -44.44 -11.16 -44.17
CA VAL A 502 -44.12 -12.45 -43.58
C VAL A 502 -44.30 -12.43 -42.07
N ARG A 503 -44.21 -13.59 -41.42
CA ARG A 503 -44.31 -13.76 -39.96
C ARG A 503 -42.95 -13.48 -39.30
N ASP A 504 -42.94 -13.17 -38.01
CA ASP A 504 -41.70 -12.96 -37.24
C ASP A 504 -40.81 -14.22 -37.20
N SER A 505 -41.36 -15.41 -37.41
CA SER A 505 -40.63 -16.67 -37.52
C SER A 505 -39.91 -16.85 -38.85
N ASP A 506 -40.24 -16.08 -39.87
CA ASP A 506 -39.70 -16.17 -41.21
C ASP A 506 -38.39 -15.33 -41.30
N LEU A 507 -37.49 -15.73 -42.14
CA LEU A 507 -36.18 -15.10 -42.27
C LEU A 507 -36.07 -14.40 -43.63
N ILE A 508 -35.63 -13.16 -43.59
CA ILE A 508 -35.45 -12.32 -44.78
C ILE A 508 -33.97 -11.94 -44.88
N PHE A 509 -33.42 -12.12 -46.06
CA PHE A 509 -32.02 -11.85 -46.36
C PHE A 509 -31.94 -10.86 -47.55
N ARG A 510 -30.99 -9.92 -47.45
CA ARG A 510 -30.50 -9.24 -48.64
C ARG A 510 -29.36 -10.05 -49.23
N PHE A 511 -29.58 -10.65 -50.41
CA PHE A 511 -28.70 -11.63 -50.99
C PHE A 511 -27.64 -11.03 -51.93
N GLY A 512 -28.03 -9.95 -52.63
CA GLY A 512 -27.23 -9.16 -53.54
C GLY A 512 -27.66 -7.69 -53.58
N GLY A 513 -27.27 -6.92 -54.57
CA GLY A 513 -27.61 -5.51 -54.71
C GLY A 513 -29.12 -5.20 -54.58
N GLU A 514 -29.93 -5.81 -55.46
CA GLU A 514 -31.39 -5.70 -55.54
C GLU A 514 -32.13 -7.02 -55.28
N GLU A 515 -31.35 -8.05 -54.86
CA GLU A 515 -31.85 -9.40 -54.64
C GLU A 515 -32.11 -9.65 -53.17
N PHE A 516 -33.29 -10.21 -52.87
CA PHE A 516 -33.70 -10.63 -51.53
C PHE A 516 -34.02 -12.13 -51.55
N PHE A 517 -33.70 -12.79 -50.46
CA PHE A 517 -34.03 -14.19 -50.24
C PHE A 517 -34.88 -14.31 -48.97
N ILE A 518 -35.95 -15.12 -49.04
CA ILE A 518 -36.87 -15.30 -47.91
C ILE A 518 -37.02 -16.79 -47.65
N MET A 519 -36.89 -17.17 -46.38
CA MET A 519 -37.19 -18.50 -45.89
C MET A 519 -38.49 -18.44 -45.07
N LEU A 520 -39.55 -18.99 -45.61
CA LEU A 520 -40.82 -19.17 -44.90
C LEU A 520 -40.74 -20.47 -44.10
N VAL A 521 -40.71 -20.36 -42.79
CA VAL A 521 -40.51 -21.50 -41.88
C VAL A 521 -41.84 -22.18 -41.57
N ASP A 522 -41.82 -23.53 -41.56
CA ASP A 522 -42.98 -24.37 -41.19
C ASP A 522 -44.27 -24.09 -42.00
N VAL A 523 -44.13 -23.94 -43.32
CA VAL A 523 -45.27 -23.78 -44.23
C VAL A 523 -45.81 -25.14 -44.67
N GLU A 524 -47.07 -25.16 -45.11
CA GLU A 524 -47.64 -26.33 -45.76
C GLU A 524 -47.18 -26.39 -47.24
N PRO A 525 -47.02 -27.59 -47.83
CA PRO A 525 -46.64 -27.73 -49.23
C PRO A 525 -47.52 -26.93 -50.17
N GLY A 526 -46.95 -26.07 -51.02
CA GLY A 526 -47.62 -25.19 -51.95
C GLY A 526 -48.04 -23.83 -51.41
N GLU A 527 -47.96 -23.59 -50.05
CA GLU A 527 -48.30 -22.33 -49.40
C GLU A 527 -47.33 -21.21 -49.80
N ALA A 528 -46.04 -21.58 -49.99
CA ALA A 528 -45.01 -20.62 -50.32
C ALA A 528 -45.32 -19.79 -51.59
N LEU A 529 -45.95 -20.39 -52.61
CA LEU A 529 -46.34 -19.69 -53.82
C LEU A 529 -47.42 -18.66 -53.54
N THR A 530 -48.42 -19.00 -52.73
CA THR A 530 -49.50 -18.08 -52.34
C THR A 530 -48.97 -16.84 -51.61
N VAL A 531 -47.97 -17.04 -50.72
CA VAL A 531 -47.34 -15.92 -50.03
C VAL A 531 -46.57 -15.04 -51.03
N ALA A 532 -45.83 -15.64 -51.94
CA ALA A 532 -45.05 -14.94 -52.97
C ALA A 532 -45.99 -14.12 -53.92
N GLU A 533 -47.13 -14.69 -54.36
CA GLU A 533 -48.09 -13.97 -55.16
C GLU A 533 -48.69 -12.77 -54.42
N LYS A 534 -48.95 -12.93 -53.11
CA LYS A 534 -49.47 -11.82 -52.30
C LYS A 534 -48.41 -10.72 -52.19
N MET A 535 -47.14 -11.07 -52.07
CA MET A 535 -46.03 -10.10 -52.06
C MET A 535 -45.95 -9.31 -53.37
N CYS A 536 -46.01 -9.98 -54.52
CA CYS A 536 -46.07 -9.28 -55.83
C CYS A 536 -47.17 -8.23 -55.89
N ARG A 537 -48.40 -8.58 -55.49
CA ARG A 537 -49.51 -7.64 -55.43
C ARG A 537 -49.29 -6.46 -54.49
N THR A 538 -48.67 -6.74 -53.30
CA THR A 538 -48.34 -5.70 -52.32
C THR A 538 -47.36 -4.69 -52.90
N PHE A 539 -46.40 -5.14 -53.70
CA PHE A 539 -45.44 -4.27 -54.36
C PHE A 539 -46.06 -3.48 -55.51
N GLU A 540 -46.88 -4.10 -56.29
CA GLU A 540 -47.62 -3.46 -57.38
C GLU A 540 -48.52 -2.29 -56.90
N ASP A 541 -49.14 -2.48 -55.74
CA ASP A 541 -50.03 -1.47 -55.14
C ASP A 541 -49.26 -0.40 -54.35
N HIS A 542 -47.93 -0.60 -54.07
CA HIS A 542 -47.18 0.31 -53.25
C HIS A 542 -46.56 1.45 -54.04
N GLN A 543 -46.66 2.68 -53.46
CA GLN A 543 -46.09 3.89 -54.02
C GLN A 543 -44.82 4.27 -53.17
N PHE A 544 -43.66 4.14 -53.76
CA PHE A 544 -42.39 4.63 -53.17
C PHE A 544 -42.32 6.15 -53.30
N THR A 545 -42.06 6.85 -52.23
CA THR A 545 -41.92 8.32 -52.23
C THR A 545 -40.47 8.68 -52.10
N LEU A 546 -39.90 9.30 -53.13
CA LEU A 546 -38.53 9.76 -53.14
C LEU A 546 -38.36 11.06 -52.32
N ASP A 547 -37.15 11.37 -51.91
CA ASP A 547 -36.84 12.61 -51.16
C ASP A 547 -37.21 13.88 -51.94
N THR A 548 -37.29 13.81 -53.26
CA THR A 548 -37.81 14.88 -54.12
C THR A 548 -39.31 15.10 -54.00
N GLY A 549 -40.03 14.22 -53.31
CA GLY A 549 -41.51 14.19 -53.26
C GLY A 549 -42.17 13.46 -54.44
N GLU A 550 -41.41 12.99 -55.40
CA GLU A 550 -41.85 12.18 -56.52
C GLU A 550 -42.32 10.79 -56.06
N ARG A 551 -43.40 10.27 -56.61
CA ARG A 551 -43.90 8.93 -56.32
C ARG A 551 -43.74 8.02 -57.53
N ILE A 552 -43.09 6.90 -57.28
CA ILE A 552 -42.83 5.87 -58.28
C ILE A 552 -43.35 4.53 -57.82
N THR A 553 -43.76 3.69 -58.76
CA THR A 553 -44.17 2.30 -58.51
C THR A 553 -43.07 1.35 -58.96
N LYS A 554 -42.88 0.29 -58.23
CA LYS A 554 -41.98 -0.79 -58.56
C LYS A 554 -42.66 -2.12 -58.35
N THR A 555 -42.28 -3.06 -59.17
CA THR A 555 -42.71 -4.45 -59.04
C THR A 555 -41.57 -5.35 -58.61
N ILE A 556 -41.91 -6.55 -58.20
CA ILE A 556 -40.99 -7.56 -57.78
C ILE A 556 -41.26 -8.88 -58.48
N SER A 557 -40.25 -9.56 -58.99
CA SER A 557 -40.34 -10.92 -59.50
C SER A 557 -39.85 -11.90 -58.45
N ILE A 558 -40.53 -13.03 -58.28
CA ILE A 558 -40.25 -14.01 -57.24
C ILE A 558 -40.20 -15.42 -57.81
N GLY A 559 -39.08 -16.11 -57.58
CA GLY A 559 -38.99 -17.55 -57.85
C GLY A 559 -39.15 -18.34 -56.55
N VAL A 560 -39.93 -19.41 -56.59
CA VAL A 560 -40.34 -20.19 -55.42
C VAL A 560 -39.89 -21.64 -55.55
N SER A 561 -39.25 -22.17 -54.52
CA SER A 561 -39.03 -23.62 -54.35
C SER A 561 -39.32 -24.03 -52.90
N GLU A 562 -39.37 -25.31 -52.60
CA GLU A 562 -39.70 -25.83 -51.29
C GLU A 562 -38.71 -26.91 -50.85
N PHE A 563 -38.22 -26.77 -49.62
CA PHE A 563 -37.35 -27.72 -48.97
C PHE A 563 -38.17 -28.54 -47.95
N PRO A 564 -38.06 -29.87 -47.84
CA PRO A 564 -37.23 -30.77 -48.69
C PRO A 564 -38.00 -31.26 -49.95
N GLY A 565 -39.20 -30.72 -50.24
CA GLY A 565 -40.09 -31.21 -51.30
C GLY A 565 -39.47 -31.23 -52.68
N ASP A 566 -38.67 -30.24 -53.08
CA ASP A 566 -37.99 -30.16 -54.37
C ASP A 566 -36.60 -30.82 -54.34
N ASP A 567 -35.91 -30.64 -53.21
CA ASP A 567 -34.58 -31.26 -52.98
C ASP A 567 -34.28 -31.31 -51.48
N GLU A 568 -33.54 -32.34 -51.04
CA GLU A 568 -33.08 -32.47 -49.65
C GLU A 568 -31.89 -31.56 -49.31
N SER A 569 -31.30 -30.90 -50.31
CA SER A 569 -30.24 -29.89 -50.12
C SER A 569 -30.87 -28.48 -50.21
N LEU A 570 -30.77 -27.70 -49.12
CA LEU A 570 -31.18 -26.31 -49.11
C LEU A 570 -30.51 -25.51 -50.25
N TRP A 571 -29.25 -25.73 -50.45
CA TRP A 571 -28.46 -25.01 -51.47
C TRP A 571 -28.90 -25.33 -52.89
N ARG A 572 -29.40 -26.56 -53.13
CA ARG A 572 -30.00 -26.93 -54.40
C ARG A 572 -31.42 -26.35 -54.52
N GLY A 573 -32.22 -26.39 -53.48
CA GLY A 573 -33.49 -25.71 -53.41
C GLY A 573 -33.39 -24.20 -53.72
N LEU A 574 -32.39 -23.52 -53.13
CA LEU A 574 -32.09 -22.11 -53.41
C LEU A 574 -31.79 -21.87 -54.91
N LYS A 575 -31.01 -22.73 -55.54
CA LYS A 575 -30.77 -22.68 -57.01
C LYS A 575 -32.06 -22.89 -57.80
N TYR A 576 -32.97 -23.77 -57.39
CA TYR A 576 -34.26 -23.97 -58.02
C TYR A 576 -35.14 -22.73 -57.89
N ALA A 577 -35.13 -22.04 -56.77
CA ALA A 577 -35.81 -20.74 -56.62
C ALA A 577 -35.22 -19.70 -57.59
N ASP A 578 -33.92 -19.65 -57.75
CA ASP A 578 -33.24 -18.74 -58.69
C ASP A 578 -33.61 -19.04 -60.17
N VAL A 579 -33.68 -20.30 -60.57
CA VAL A 579 -34.20 -20.70 -61.91
C VAL A 579 -35.62 -20.29 -62.12
N ALA A 580 -36.49 -20.44 -61.10
CA ALA A 580 -37.87 -20.00 -61.17
C ALA A 580 -38.00 -18.46 -61.25
N LEU A 581 -37.12 -17.72 -60.55
CA LEU A 581 -37.02 -16.25 -60.64
C LEU A 581 -36.64 -15.81 -62.08
N TYR A 582 -35.62 -16.48 -62.66
CA TYR A 582 -35.28 -16.19 -64.05
C TYR A 582 -36.45 -16.38 -64.98
N GLN A 583 -37.23 -17.48 -64.83
CA GLN A 583 -38.44 -17.70 -65.58
C GLN A 583 -39.49 -16.62 -65.36
N ALA A 584 -39.68 -16.15 -64.12
CA ALA A 584 -40.58 -15.03 -63.77
C ALA A 584 -40.18 -13.76 -64.53
N LYS A 585 -38.93 -13.44 -64.60
CA LYS A 585 -38.41 -12.28 -65.35
C LYS A 585 -38.55 -12.41 -66.84
N ASP A 586 -38.39 -13.60 -67.41
CA ASP A 586 -38.49 -13.88 -68.86
C ASP A 586 -39.92 -13.90 -69.36
N THR A 587 -40.89 -14.33 -68.50
CA THR A 587 -42.32 -14.45 -68.89
C THR A 587 -43.12 -13.20 -68.57
N GLY A 588 -42.48 -12.05 -68.22
CA GLY A 588 -43.21 -10.79 -68.16
C GLY A 588 -43.00 -9.97 -66.86
N ARG A 589 -42.19 -10.47 -65.88
CA ARG A 589 -42.00 -9.84 -64.58
C ARG A 589 -43.22 -9.70 -63.71
N ASN A 590 -43.14 -9.01 -62.59
CA ASN A 590 -44.24 -8.77 -61.67
C ASN A 590 -45.11 -10.01 -61.35
N GLN A 591 -44.47 -11.12 -61.08
CA GLN A 591 -45.11 -12.40 -60.80
C GLN A 591 -44.27 -13.32 -59.93
N ALA A 592 -44.94 -14.27 -59.30
CA ALA A 592 -44.30 -15.40 -58.62
C ALA A 592 -44.41 -16.65 -59.47
N VAL A 593 -43.31 -17.35 -59.63
CA VAL A 593 -43.20 -18.61 -60.37
C VAL A 593 -42.74 -19.72 -59.48
N ARG A 594 -43.45 -20.86 -59.45
CA ARG A 594 -43.11 -22.06 -58.73
C ARG A 594 -42.14 -22.90 -59.60
N PHE A 595 -41.04 -23.32 -59.04
CA PHE A 595 -40.11 -24.22 -59.70
C PHE A 595 -40.82 -25.52 -60.09
N THR A 596 -40.54 -25.99 -61.34
CA THR A 596 -40.92 -27.32 -61.84
C THR A 596 -39.65 -27.98 -62.45
N LYS A 597 -39.60 -29.31 -62.40
CA LYS A 597 -38.42 -30.04 -62.86
C LYS A 597 -38.04 -29.83 -64.34
N ASP A 598 -39.00 -29.46 -65.17
CA ASP A 598 -38.80 -29.14 -66.61
C ASP A 598 -38.05 -27.80 -66.82
N MET A 599 -38.04 -26.91 -65.81
CA MET A 599 -37.25 -25.69 -65.84
C MET A 599 -35.75 -25.95 -65.68
N TRP A 600 -35.36 -27.06 -65.08
CA TRP A 600 -33.96 -27.40 -64.82
C TRP A 600 -33.31 -28.04 -66.04
N LYS A 601 -32.24 -27.44 -66.55
CA LYS A 601 -31.41 -27.97 -67.65
C LYS A 601 -29.99 -28.20 -67.13
N ASP A 602 -29.59 -29.45 -67.02
CA ASP A 602 -28.30 -29.85 -66.43
C ASP A 602 -27.05 -29.19 -67.06
N ASP A 603 -27.16 -28.67 -68.28
CA ASP A 603 -26.05 -28.04 -68.99
C ASP A 603 -25.94 -26.52 -68.83
N GLN A 604 -26.81 -25.87 -68.04
CA GLN A 604 -26.87 -24.40 -67.92
C GLN A 604 -26.55 -23.86 -66.53
N TYR A 605 -26.43 -24.70 -65.48
CA TYR A 605 -26.27 -24.23 -64.11
C TYR A 605 -25.24 -24.94 -63.26
#